data_2c41ec7cb64efb8b098173ebd6a35f50
#
_entry.id   2c41ec7cb64efb8b098173ebd6a35f50
#
_cell.length_a   1.000
_cell.length_b   1.000
_cell.length_c   1.000
_cell.angle_alpha   90.00
_cell.angle_beta   90.00
_cell.angle_gamma   90.00
#
_symmetry.space_group_name_H-M   'P 1'
#
loop_
_entity.id
_entity.type
_entity.pdbx_description
1 polymer ?
#
loop_
_entity_poly.entity_id
_entity_poly.type
_entity_poly.pdbx_seq_one_letter_code
_entity_poly.pdbx_strand_id
1 'polypeptide(L)'
;MYKSSRDGFIDYNDLATQSVPIAYTTWSARKLTNDGLWPQTFKTEKPQGVTELRNTATNQFDFSKLSIWDQVDIRVVFDLTTSATNQESLVYMNMAIWWWAYSIYDWSWYFKAAWTRPVWAVIKLYMWNTDTINLPSEIMFLSDANASIKVNWFYISAKRK
;
A
#
# COMPACT_ATOMS: atom_id res chain seq x y z
N MET A 1 -7.91 32.53 10.23
CA MET A 1 -8.66 31.32 10.59
C MET A 1 -8.39 30.28 9.50
N TYR A 2 -7.47 29.36 9.72
CA TYR A 2 -7.22 28.28 8.77
C TYR A 2 -8.45 27.37 8.79
N LYS A 3 -9.18 27.25 7.67
CA LYS A 3 -10.12 26.15 7.49
C LYS A 3 -9.30 24.88 7.59
N SER A 4 -9.50 24.08 8.62
CA SER A 4 -8.93 22.75 8.67
C SER A 4 -9.42 22.02 7.41
N SER A 5 -8.53 21.70 6.50
CA SER A 5 -8.86 20.93 5.33
C SER A 5 -9.42 19.59 5.81
N ARG A 6 -10.59 19.20 5.35
CA ARG A 6 -11.13 17.87 5.64
C ARG A 6 -10.26 16.79 5.01
N ASP A 7 -9.56 17.16 3.96
CA ASP A 7 -8.60 16.34 3.23
C ASP A 7 -7.26 16.29 3.93
N GLY A 8 -6.48 15.27 3.65
CA GLY A 8 -5.13 15.17 4.17
C GLY A 8 -4.41 13.91 3.72
N PHE A 9 -3.21 13.73 4.22
CA PHE A 9 -2.40 12.56 3.90
C PHE A 9 -1.56 12.09 5.08
N ILE A 10 -1.11 10.85 5.00
CA ILE A 10 -0.12 10.26 5.90
C ILE A 10 0.95 9.59 5.03
N ASP A 11 2.20 9.83 5.38
CA ASP A 11 3.36 9.22 4.72
C ASP A 11 4.04 8.28 5.70
N TYR A 12 4.00 6.98 5.41
CA TYR A 12 4.64 5.94 6.21
C TYR A 12 5.94 5.51 5.56
N ASN A 13 7.05 5.94 6.12
CA ASN A 13 8.37 5.50 5.69
C ASN A 13 8.80 4.26 6.45
N ASP A 14 9.40 3.30 5.76
CA ASP A 14 9.72 1.98 6.29
C ASP A 14 11.16 1.89 6.81
N LEU A 15 11.35 1.20 7.93
CA LEU A 15 12.65 0.89 8.50
C LEU A 15 12.98 -0.61 8.37
N ALA A 16 12.00 -1.48 8.59
CA ALA A 16 12.23 -2.93 8.65
C ALA A 16 12.75 -3.51 7.33
N THR A 17 12.08 -3.22 6.23
CA THR A 17 12.47 -3.76 4.91
C THR A 17 13.67 -3.05 4.30
N GLN A 18 14.04 -1.87 4.78
CA GLN A 18 15.29 -1.22 4.42
C GLN A 18 16.51 -2.06 4.85
N SER A 19 16.36 -2.77 5.96
CA SER A 19 17.40 -3.65 6.52
C SER A 19 17.26 -5.10 6.05
N VAL A 20 16.03 -5.58 5.97
CA VAL A 20 15.69 -6.97 5.60
C VAL A 20 14.59 -6.96 4.54
N PRO A 21 14.94 -6.96 3.24
CA PRO A 21 13.97 -6.99 2.16
C PRO A 21 13.02 -8.18 2.25
N ILE A 22 11.77 -7.99 1.85
CA ILE A 22 10.77 -9.05 1.78
C ILE A 22 11.12 -9.98 0.61
N ALA A 23 11.31 -11.26 0.89
CA ALA A 23 11.55 -12.28 -0.14
C ALA A 23 10.22 -12.85 -0.64
N TYR A 24 10.11 -13.01 -1.95
CA TYR A 24 8.97 -13.60 -2.65
C TYR A 24 9.43 -14.82 -3.43
N THR A 25 8.66 -15.88 -3.34
CA THR A 25 8.86 -17.09 -4.13
C THR A 25 7.87 -17.13 -5.30
N THR A 26 8.22 -17.84 -6.34
CA THR A 26 7.42 -18.02 -7.54
C THR A 26 5.94 -18.30 -7.22
N TRP A 27 5.04 -17.50 -7.77
CA TRP A 27 3.58 -17.60 -7.62
C TRP A 27 3.06 -17.59 -6.18
N SER A 28 3.87 -17.11 -5.22
CA SER A 28 3.46 -16.98 -3.82
C SER A 28 3.19 -15.51 -3.49
N ALA A 29 1.92 -15.15 -3.44
CA ALA A 29 1.53 -13.80 -3.06
C ALA A 29 1.83 -13.54 -1.58
N ARG A 30 2.44 -12.39 -1.30
CA ARG A 30 2.73 -11.93 0.07
C ARG A 30 2.39 -10.47 0.21
N LYS A 31 2.00 -10.09 1.42
CA LYS A 31 1.68 -8.72 1.78
C LYS A 31 2.92 -7.82 1.70
N LEU A 32 2.76 -6.62 1.16
CA LEU A 32 3.72 -5.54 1.33
C LEU A 32 3.62 -4.99 2.75
N THR A 33 4.73 -4.94 3.45
CA THR A 33 4.80 -4.50 4.84
C THR A 33 5.56 -3.18 4.95
N ASN A 34 5.17 -2.37 5.93
CA ASN A 34 5.81 -1.10 6.29
C ASN A 34 5.53 -0.82 7.76
N ASP A 35 6.54 -0.61 8.54
CA ASP A 35 6.42 -0.37 9.99
C ASP A 35 6.19 1.10 10.37
N GLY A 36 6.37 2.04 9.43
CA GLY A 36 6.22 3.47 9.68
C GLY A 36 7.22 4.05 10.68
N LEU A 37 8.35 3.37 10.93
CA LEU A 37 9.33 3.74 11.95
C LEU A 37 10.49 4.59 11.43
N TRP A 38 10.58 4.80 10.12
CA TRP A 38 11.61 5.68 9.59
C TRP A 38 11.42 7.12 10.06
N PRO A 39 12.49 7.87 10.40
CA PRO A 39 12.39 9.23 10.93
C PRO A 39 11.64 10.24 10.05
N GLN A 40 11.55 9.99 8.73
CA GLN A 40 10.78 10.82 7.80
C GLN A 40 9.29 10.46 7.71
N THR A 41 8.79 9.52 8.52
CA THR A 41 7.35 9.25 8.59
C THR A 41 6.60 10.53 8.98
N PHE A 42 5.64 10.95 8.16
CA PHE A 42 4.97 12.23 8.28
C PHE A 42 3.47 12.05 8.48
N LYS A 43 2.95 12.57 9.58
CA LYS A 43 1.54 12.43 9.98
C LYS A 43 0.88 13.76 10.40
N THR A 44 1.50 14.89 10.08
CA THR A 44 1.02 16.21 10.53
C THR A 44 -0.21 16.66 9.74
N GLU A 45 -0.26 16.36 8.44
CA GLU A 45 -1.32 16.76 7.51
C GLU A 45 -2.39 15.69 7.32
N LYS A 46 -2.67 14.90 8.34
CA LYS A 46 -3.67 13.83 8.28
C LYS A 46 -5.09 14.38 8.13
N PRO A 47 -6.01 13.61 7.49
CA PRO A 47 -7.38 14.02 7.34
C PRO A 47 -8.06 14.28 8.68
N GLN A 48 -9.00 15.21 8.71
CA GLN A 48 -9.73 15.54 9.94
C GLN A 48 -10.43 14.31 10.53
N GLY A 49 -10.19 14.07 11.82
CA GLY A 49 -10.77 12.93 12.56
C GLY A 49 -10.09 11.58 12.31
N VAL A 50 -9.05 11.55 11.47
CA VAL A 50 -8.25 10.36 11.21
C VAL A 50 -6.97 10.42 12.04
N THR A 51 -6.69 9.36 12.78
CA THR A 51 -5.41 9.20 13.49
C THR A 51 -4.41 8.43 12.65
N GLU A 52 -4.86 7.34 12.06
CA GLU A 52 -4.09 6.45 11.19
C GLU A 52 -4.99 5.98 10.05
N LEU A 53 -4.39 5.72 8.89
CA LEU A 53 -5.03 5.06 7.74
C LEU A 53 -4.47 3.65 7.50
N ARG A 54 -3.51 3.25 8.33
CA ARG A 54 -2.85 1.96 8.25
C ARG A 54 -2.43 1.48 9.63
N ASN A 55 -2.75 0.24 9.93
CA ASN A 55 -2.24 -0.46 11.11
C ASN A 55 -0.88 -1.08 10.75
N THR A 56 0.20 -0.54 11.29
CA THR A 56 1.56 -1.00 10.99
C THR A 56 1.88 -2.36 11.63
N ALA A 57 1.19 -2.74 12.70
CA ALA A 57 1.37 -4.05 13.35
C ALA A 57 0.78 -5.19 12.51
N THR A 58 -0.40 -4.99 11.91
CA THR A 58 -1.06 -5.98 11.04
C THR A 58 -0.73 -5.77 9.56
N ASN A 59 -0.13 -4.63 9.21
CA ASN A 59 0.13 -4.21 7.84
C ASN A 59 -1.15 -4.16 6.98
N GLN A 60 -2.23 -3.69 7.56
CA GLN A 60 -3.53 -3.54 6.91
C GLN A 60 -3.97 -2.08 6.89
N PHE A 61 -4.67 -1.69 5.85
CA PHE A 61 -5.30 -0.38 5.76
C PHE A 61 -6.60 -0.39 6.55
N ASP A 62 -6.86 0.71 7.25
CA ASP A 62 -8.05 0.94 8.06
C ASP A 62 -8.72 2.24 7.60
N PHE A 63 -9.87 2.10 6.98
CA PHE A 63 -10.67 3.21 6.48
C PHE A 63 -11.88 3.54 7.36
N SER A 64 -11.97 2.94 8.56
CA SER A 64 -13.13 3.06 9.45
C SER A 64 -13.46 4.50 9.90
N LYS A 65 -12.52 5.42 9.73
CA LYS A 65 -12.71 6.85 10.02
C LYS A 65 -13.10 7.69 8.81
N LEU A 66 -13.21 7.07 7.65
CA LEU A 66 -13.70 7.69 6.43
C LEU A 66 -15.22 7.54 6.31
N SER A 67 -15.79 8.22 5.34
CA SER A 67 -17.22 8.18 5.04
C SER A 67 -17.46 7.61 3.64
N ILE A 68 -18.66 7.14 3.38
CA ILE A 68 -19.06 6.73 2.01
C ILE A 68 -18.85 7.90 1.05
N TRP A 69 -18.25 7.62 -0.09
CA TRP A 69 -17.83 8.55 -1.15
C TRP A 69 -16.53 9.32 -0.89
N ASP A 70 -15.88 9.15 0.27
CA ASP A 70 -14.51 9.64 0.43
C ASP A 70 -13.59 8.90 -0.56
N GLN A 71 -12.60 9.61 -1.08
CA GLN A 71 -11.62 9.06 -2.03
C GLN A 71 -10.30 8.84 -1.31
N VAL A 72 -9.63 7.75 -1.64
CA VAL A 72 -8.31 7.39 -1.12
C VAL A 72 -7.37 7.09 -2.26
N ASP A 73 -6.23 7.77 -2.29
CA ASP A 73 -5.12 7.45 -3.19
C ASP A 73 -3.98 6.88 -2.34
N ILE A 74 -3.54 5.67 -2.67
CA ILE A 74 -2.41 5.01 -2.01
C ILE A 74 -1.29 4.89 -3.04
N ARG A 75 -0.15 5.51 -2.76
CA ARG A 75 1.08 5.29 -3.51
C ARG A 75 2.03 4.44 -2.68
N VAL A 76 2.48 3.34 -3.23
CA VAL A 76 3.57 2.55 -2.68
C VAL A 76 4.81 2.70 -3.57
N VAL A 77 5.96 2.92 -2.95
CA VAL A 77 7.27 2.98 -3.62
C VAL A 77 8.19 1.97 -2.95
N PHE A 78 8.87 1.20 -3.78
CA PHE A 78 9.78 0.14 -3.34
C PHE A 78 10.87 -0.14 -4.37
N ASP A 79 11.99 -0.66 -3.92
CA ASP A 79 13.00 -1.22 -4.80
C ASP A 79 12.68 -2.69 -5.02
N LEU A 80 12.42 -3.07 -6.27
CA LEU A 80 12.16 -4.44 -6.68
C LEU A 80 13.43 -5.04 -7.26
N THR A 81 13.87 -6.16 -6.69
CA THR A 81 14.92 -7.00 -7.23
C THR A 81 14.30 -8.24 -7.86
N THR A 82 14.46 -8.40 -9.15
CA THR A 82 14.02 -9.57 -9.92
C THR A 82 15.17 -10.56 -10.10
N SER A 83 14.88 -11.86 -10.15
CA SER A 83 15.89 -12.93 -10.24
C SER A 83 15.98 -13.57 -11.63
N ALA A 84 15.01 -13.32 -12.50
CA ALA A 84 14.92 -13.96 -13.82
C ALA A 84 14.79 -12.93 -14.96
N THR A 85 15.08 -13.37 -16.15
CA THR A 85 14.73 -12.67 -17.40
C THR A 85 13.26 -12.94 -17.74
N ASN A 86 12.60 -11.96 -18.35
CA ASN A 86 11.18 -12.04 -18.73
C ASN A 86 10.25 -12.31 -17.53
N GLN A 87 10.58 -11.73 -16.39
CA GLN A 87 9.80 -11.89 -15.16
C GLN A 87 8.60 -10.96 -15.14
N GLU A 88 7.43 -11.51 -14.86
CA GLU A 88 6.21 -10.76 -14.60
C GLU A 88 6.02 -10.55 -13.09
N SER A 89 5.62 -9.36 -12.72
CA SER A 89 5.34 -9.00 -11.33
C SER A 89 4.08 -8.14 -11.25
N LEU A 90 3.27 -8.39 -10.22
CA LEU A 90 1.95 -7.80 -10.04
C LEU A 90 1.81 -7.24 -8.62
N VAL A 91 1.28 -6.03 -8.51
CA VAL A 91 0.78 -5.47 -7.26
C VAL A 91 -0.73 -5.34 -7.35
N TYR A 92 -1.42 -5.75 -6.32
CA TYR A 92 -2.87 -5.63 -6.23
C TYR A 92 -3.31 -5.38 -4.78
N MET A 93 -4.51 -4.90 -4.61
CA MET A 93 -5.09 -4.67 -3.29
C MET A 93 -6.25 -5.62 -3.04
N ASN A 94 -6.17 -6.34 -1.93
CA ASN A 94 -7.29 -7.09 -1.38
C ASN A 94 -8.10 -6.15 -0.49
N MET A 95 -9.37 -6.01 -0.83
CA MET A 95 -10.34 -5.19 -0.12
C MET A 95 -11.29 -6.06 0.70
N ALA A 96 -11.81 -5.50 1.80
CA ALA A 96 -12.84 -6.12 2.62
C ALA A 96 -12.47 -7.56 3.07
N ILE A 97 -11.25 -7.74 3.54
CA ILE A 97 -10.74 -9.02 4.04
C ILE A 97 -11.62 -9.46 5.21
N TRP A 98 -12.09 -10.67 5.24
CA TRP A 98 -12.91 -11.38 6.23
C TRP A 98 -14.28 -11.83 5.72
N TRP A 99 -14.99 -11.07 4.85
CA TRP A 99 -16.35 -11.43 4.49
C TRP A 99 -16.54 -11.63 2.98
N TRP A 100 -16.20 -10.62 2.20
CA TRP A 100 -16.31 -10.62 0.74
C TRP A 100 -15.04 -10.04 0.13
N ALA A 101 -13.90 -10.66 0.41
CA ALA A 101 -12.64 -10.21 -0.15
C ALA A 101 -12.70 -10.16 -1.68
N TYR A 102 -12.38 -9.01 -2.23
CA TYR A 102 -12.21 -8.82 -3.66
C TYR A 102 -10.88 -8.12 -3.93
N SER A 103 -10.30 -8.39 -5.09
CA SER A 103 -9.01 -7.83 -5.46
C SER A 103 -9.17 -6.74 -6.50
N ILE A 104 -8.47 -5.64 -6.27
CA ILE A 104 -8.28 -4.58 -7.27
C ILE A 104 -6.88 -4.78 -7.82
N TYR A 105 -6.80 -5.18 -9.08
CA TYR A 105 -5.54 -5.34 -9.80
C TYR A 105 -5.20 -4.02 -10.47
N ASP A 106 -4.05 -3.45 -10.13
CA ASP A 106 -3.73 -2.11 -10.57
C ASP A 106 -2.46 -2.05 -11.41
N TRP A 107 -1.40 -2.79 -11.05
CA TRP A 107 -0.12 -2.67 -11.73
C TRP A 107 0.53 -4.01 -12.00
N SER A 108 0.89 -4.25 -13.26
CA SER A 108 1.77 -5.32 -13.68
C SER A 108 3.01 -4.74 -14.37
N TRP A 109 4.14 -5.41 -14.15
CA TRP A 109 5.40 -5.09 -14.81
C TRP A 109 5.96 -6.34 -15.45
N TYR A 110 6.56 -6.13 -16.62
CA TYR A 110 7.29 -7.17 -17.30
C TYR A 110 8.76 -6.77 -17.40
N PHE A 111 9.64 -7.57 -16.82
CA PHE A 111 11.05 -7.28 -16.71
C PHE A 111 11.87 -8.18 -17.62
N LYS A 112 12.56 -7.58 -18.61
CA LYS A 112 13.37 -8.32 -19.57
C LYS A 112 14.69 -8.84 -18.99
N ALA A 113 15.14 -8.34 -17.85
CA ALA A 113 16.39 -8.72 -17.21
C ALA A 113 16.28 -8.74 -15.70
N ALA A 114 17.07 -9.60 -15.06
CA ALA A 114 17.23 -9.62 -13.62
C ALA A 114 18.06 -8.42 -13.16
N TRP A 115 17.48 -7.54 -12.35
CA TRP A 115 18.13 -6.40 -11.74
C TRP A 115 17.31 -5.79 -10.61
N THR A 116 17.88 -4.81 -9.91
CA THR A 116 17.20 -4.01 -8.91
C THR A 116 16.82 -2.66 -9.49
N ARG A 117 15.58 -2.23 -9.27
CA ARG A 117 15.07 -0.92 -9.72
C ARG A 117 14.01 -0.36 -8.79
N PRO A 118 13.89 0.97 -8.69
CA PRO A 118 12.75 1.60 -8.02
C PRO A 118 11.48 1.41 -8.88
N VAL A 119 10.40 1.07 -8.19
CA VAL A 119 9.07 0.86 -8.77
C VAL A 119 8.04 1.56 -7.90
N TRP A 120 6.95 2.00 -8.49
CA TRP A 120 5.82 2.54 -7.74
C TRP A 120 4.50 2.05 -8.32
N ALA A 121 3.52 1.91 -7.45
CA ALA A 121 2.12 1.68 -7.82
C ALA A 121 1.25 2.75 -7.15
N VAL A 122 0.18 3.14 -7.83
CA VAL A 122 -0.82 4.07 -7.29
C VAL A 122 -2.18 3.41 -7.38
N ILE A 123 -2.78 3.14 -6.23
CA ILE A 123 -4.10 2.53 -6.11
C ILE A 123 -5.09 3.63 -5.75
N LYS A 124 -6.12 3.81 -6.58
CA LYS A 124 -7.17 4.79 -6.36
C LYS A 124 -8.44 4.08 -5.96
N LEU A 125 -9.00 4.49 -4.84
CA LEU A 125 -10.17 3.90 -4.24
C LEU A 125 -11.19 4.99 -3.91
N TYR A 126 -12.44 4.61 -3.82
CA TYR A 126 -13.41 5.40 -3.07
C TYR A 126 -14.28 4.48 -2.22
N MET A 127 -14.72 5.02 -1.11
CA MET A 127 -15.48 4.30 -0.11
C MET A 127 -16.93 4.20 -0.59
N TRP A 128 -17.29 3.14 -1.28
CA TRP A 128 -18.62 3.02 -1.91
C TRP A 128 -19.64 2.27 -1.05
N ASN A 129 -19.19 1.52 -0.05
CA ASN A 129 -20.09 0.84 0.89
C ASN A 129 -19.45 0.68 2.28
N THR A 130 -20.22 0.18 3.23
CA THR A 130 -19.80 -0.02 4.61
C THR A 130 -18.71 -1.09 4.77
N ASP A 131 -18.70 -2.12 3.93
CA ASP A 131 -17.69 -3.18 4.00
C ASP A 131 -16.31 -2.67 3.60
N THR A 132 -16.26 -1.84 2.55
CA THR A 132 -15.03 -1.16 2.13
C THR A 132 -14.44 -0.28 3.24
N ILE A 133 -15.29 0.34 4.06
CA ILE A 133 -14.88 1.21 5.16
C ILE A 133 -14.47 0.40 6.39
N ASN A 134 -15.29 -0.56 6.78
CA ASN A 134 -15.19 -1.21 8.10
C ASN A 134 -14.30 -2.45 8.10
N LEU A 135 -14.04 -3.04 6.95
CA LEU A 135 -13.19 -4.22 6.84
C LEU A 135 -11.78 -3.85 6.40
N PRO A 136 -10.76 -4.52 6.95
CA PRO A 136 -9.38 -4.22 6.60
C PRO A 136 -9.06 -4.56 5.14
N SER A 137 -8.06 -3.88 4.61
CA SER A 137 -7.54 -4.09 3.27
C SER A 137 -6.03 -4.21 3.30
N GLU A 138 -5.42 -4.85 2.29
CA GLU A 138 -3.96 -5.02 2.24
C GLU A 138 -3.44 -5.01 0.81
N ILE A 139 -2.20 -4.53 0.62
CA ILE A 139 -1.53 -4.57 -0.67
C ILE A 139 -0.68 -5.83 -0.74
N MET A 140 -0.86 -6.58 -1.82
CA MET A 140 -0.18 -7.82 -2.11
C MET A 140 0.77 -7.64 -3.30
N PHE A 141 1.84 -8.41 -3.28
CA PHE A 141 2.75 -8.57 -4.40
C PHE A 141 2.82 -10.05 -4.80
N LEU A 142 2.85 -10.28 -6.10
CA LEU A 142 2.98 -11.61 -6.72
C LEU A 142 3.97 -11.52 -7.86
N SER A 143 4.76 -12.57 -8.07
CA SER A 143 5.66 -12.68 -9.22
C SER A 143 5.75 -14.11 -9.72
N ASP A 144 5.98 -14.29 -11.01
CA ASP A 144 6.17 -15.56 -11.68
C ASP A 144 7.56 -16.18 -11.46
N ALA A 145 8.48 -15.44 -10.87
CA ALA A 145 9.79 -15.91 -10.42
C ALA A 145 10.15 -15.29 -9.06
N ASN A 146 11.24 -15.78 -8.45
CA ASN A 146 11.69 -15.25 -7.17
C ASN A 146 12.01 -13.75 -7.29
N ALA A 147 11.67 -13.01 -6.27
CA ALA A 147 11.93 -11.58 -6.18
C ALA A 147 12.23 -11.17 -4.74
N SER A 148 12.74 -9.97 -4.54
CA SER A 148 12.77 -9.33 -3.24
C SER A 148 12.36 -7.85 -3.33
N ILE A 149 11.72 -7.36 -2.29
CA ILE A 149 11.22 -6.00 -2.21
C ILE A 149 11.76 -5.31 -0.96
N LYS A 150 12.26 -4.11 -1.19
CA LYS A 150 12.63 -3.15 -0.18
C LYS A 150 11.62 -2.01 -0.23
N VAL A 151 10.67 -2.00 0.70
CA VAL A 151 9.64 -0.95 0.74
C VAL A 151 10.31 0.36 1.16
N ASN A 152 10.09 1.42 0.40
CA ASN A 152 10.58 2.74 0.76
C ASN A 152 9.52 3.48 1.58
N TRP A 153 8.31 3.63 1.03
CA TRP A 153 7.22 4.31 1.71
C TRP A 153 5.84 4.00 1.13
N PHE A 154 4.83 4.22 1.95
CA PHE A 154 3.43 4.33 1.56
C PHE A 154 2.98 5.77 1.78
N TYR A 155 2.50 6.43 0.76
CA TYR A 155 1.81 7.70 0.84
C TYR A 155 0.31 7.45 0.68
N ILE A 156 -0.48 7.86 1.66
CA ILE A 156 -1.92 7.65 1.66
C ILE A 156 -2.59 9.00 1.81
N SER A 157 -3.30 9.43 0.77
CA SER A 157 -4.10 10.65 0.84
C SER A 157 -5.60 10.32 0.83
N ALA A 158 -6.37 11.06 1.61
CA ALA A 158 -7.81 10.97 1.60
C ALA A 158 -8.44 12.32 1.31
N LYS A 159 -9.39 12.33 0.37
CA LYS A 159 -10.24 13.46 0.03
C LYS A 159 -11.63 13.18 0.56
N ARG A 160 -12.10 14.05 1.40
CA ARG A 160 -13.39 13.90 2.07
C ARG A 160 -14.48 14.66 1.32
N LYS A 161 -15.63 14.00 1.10
CA LYS A 161 -16.77 14.58 0.44
C LYS A 161 -17.57 15.56 1.34
#